data_e1da096d3efae7b404de105a58258ac5
#
_entry.id   e1da096d3efae7b404de105a58258ac5
#
_cell.length_a   1.000
_cell.length_b   1.000
_cell.length_c   1.000
_cell.angle_alpha   90.00
_cell.angle_beta   90.00
_cell.angle_gamma   90.00
#
_symmetry.space_group_name_H-M   'P 1'
#
loop_
_entity.id
_entity.type
_entity.pdbx_description
1 polymer ?
#
loop_
_entity_poly.entity_id
_entity_poly.type
_entity_poly.pdbx_seq_one_letter_code
_entity_poly.pdbx_strand_id
1 'polypeptide(L)'
;MNVKRYGQLLGYSIIGLLIASLPPRVRASDNDLVKVVRDATERFRDVAAAEAEGYQLMFGCVSGPDSGAMGLHYVNLPLVVDGELDPARPEIVIYEPSKNGRLELVGADFLVFADAWDQKGIGTPQLMGQLLHLFESPNRFGLPAFYTLHVWAWKENPTGMFVNWHSKISCEGFKPTP
;
A
#
# COMPACT_ATOMS: atom_id res chain seq x y z
N MET A 1 54.47 -69.92 -22.78
CA MET A 1 54.68 -68.49 -22.45
C MET A 1 53.30 -67.84 -22.43
N ASN A 2 52.66 -67.76 -21.22
CA ASN A 2 51.29 -67.29 -21.04
C ASN A 2 51.31 -65.81 -20.49
N VAL A 3 50.82 -64.93 -21.32
CA VAL A 3 50.64 -63.50 -20.92
C VAL A 3 49.20 -63.31 -20.40
N LYS A 4 49.08 -63.08 -19.09
CA LYS A 4 47.81 -62.69 -18.45
C LYS A 4 47.54 -61.19 -18.71
N ARG A 5 46.42 -60.88 -19.37
CA ARG A 5 45.87 -59.54 -19.52
C ARG A 5 45.05 -59.18 -18.24
N TYR A 6 45.44 -58.13 -17.55
CA TYR A 6 44.65 -57.50 -16.48
C TYR A 6 43.69 -56.48 -17.12
N GLY A 7 42.39 -56.75 -17.03
CA GLY A 7 41.39 -55.78 -17.38
C GLY A 7 41.17 -54.73 -16.21
N GLN A 8 41.37 -53.47 -16.49
CA GLN A 8 41.03 -52.38 -15.58
C GLN A 8 39.54 -52.09 -15.72
N LEU A 9 38.78 -52.23 -14.63
CA LEU A 9 37.41 -51.77 -14.49
C LEU A 9 37.44 -50.30 -14.06
N LEU A 10 37.06 -49.40 -14.98
CA LEU A 10 36.82 -48.00 -14.70
C LEU A 10 35.43 -47.87 -14.06
N GLY A 11 35.42 -47.60 -12.74
CA GLY A 11 34.21 -47.26 -12.01
C GLY A 11 33.80 -45.83 -12.28
N TYR A 12 32.68 -45.60 -12.95
CA TYR A 12 32.05 -44.28 -13.08
C TYR A 12 31.24 -44.01 -11.84
N SER A 13 31.72 -43.08 -10.97
CA SER A 13 30.92 -42.53 -9.89
C SER A 13 29.98 -41.47 -10.46
N ILE A 14 28.68 -41.77 -10.50
CA ILE A 14 27.64 -40.79 -10.82
C ILE A 14 27.37 -40.02 -9.55
N ILE A 15 27.86 -38.78 -9.45
CA ILE A 15 27.47 -37.82 -8.43
C ILE A 15 26.12 -37.24 -8.83
N GLY A 16 25.06 -37.78 -8.23
CA GLY A 16 23.70 -37.21 -8.38
C GLY A 16 23.61 -35.85 -7.76
N LEU A 17 23.48 -34.83 -8.60
CA LEU A 17 23.23 -33.45 -8.14
C LEU A 17 21.76 -33.36 -7.68
N LEU A 18 21.53 -33.37 -6.38
CA LEU A 18 20.24 -33.08 -5.77
C LEU A 18 19.92 -31.57 -5.95
N ILE A 19 19.19 -31.26 -7.01
CA ILE A 19 18.61 -29.90 -7.17
C ILE A 19 17.43 -29.80 -6.19
N ALA A 20 17.65 -29.20 -5.04
CA ALA A 20 16.58 -28.84 -4.13
C ALA A 20 15.75 -27.74 -4.81
N SER A 21 14.59 -28.09 -5.34
CA SER A 21 13.62 -27.15 -5.86
C SER A 21 13.05 -26.35 -4.67
N LEU A 22 13.43 -25.08 -4.56
CA LEU A 22 12.77 -24.14 -3.65
C LEU A 22 11.29 -24.02 -4.04
N PRO A 23 10.36 -24.05 -3.06
CA PRO A 23 8.96 -23.84 -3.37
C PRO A 23 8.77 -22.48 -4.04
N PRO A 24 7.86 -22.36 -5.02
CA PRO A 24 7.57 -21.09 -5.65
C PRO A 24 7.11 -20.10 -4.56
N ARG A 25 7.79 -18.96 -4.45
CA ARG A 25 7.30 -17.84 -3.65
C ARG A 25 6.02 -17.34 -4.32
N VAL A 26 4.88 -17.62 -3.70
CA VAL A 26 3.62 -16.99 -4.09
C VAL A 26 3.78 -15.49 -3.77
N ARG A 27 3.90 -14.66 -4.82
CA ARG A 27 3.78 -13.22 -4.68
C ARG A 27 2.31 -12.90 -4.46
N ALA A 28 2.00 -12.12 -3.42
CA ALA A 28 0.69 -11.52 -3.30
C ALA A 28 0.38 -10.75 -4.61
N SER A 29 -0.82 -10.88 -5.12
CA SER A 29 -1.25 -10.12 -6.30
C SER A 29 -1.72 -8.72 -5.87
N ASP A 30 -1.73 -7.77 -6.80
CA ASP A 30 -2.28 -6.43 -6.57
C ASP A 30 -3.72 -6.52 -6.03
N ASN A 31 -4.49 -7.48 -6.51
CA ASN A 31 -5.85 -7.76 -6.05
C ASN A 31 -5.93 -8.21 -4.59
N ASP A 32 -4.87 -8.84 -4.04
CA ASP A 32 -4.88 -9.31 -2.66
C ASP A 32 -4.82 -8.14 -1.68
N LEU A 33 -3.96 -7.12 -1.90
CA LEU A 33 -3.92 -5.92 -1.07
C LEU A 33 -5.24 -5.15 -1.16
N VAL A 34 -5.78 -4.94 -2.37
CA VAL A 34 -7.07 -4.27 -2.57
C VAL A 34 -8.19 -5.00 -1.82
N LYS A 35 -8.18 -6.34 -1.86
CA LYS A 35 -9.19 -7.14 -1.12
C LYS A 35 -9.05 -6.97 0.39
N VAL A 36 -7.84 -7.04 0.94
CA VAL A 36 -7.62 -6.87 2.39
C VAL A 36 -8.09 -5.48 2.83
N VAL A 37 -7.71 -4.43 2.10
CA VAL A 37 -8.12 -3.05 2.41
C VAL A 37 -9.64 -2.90 2.33
N ARG A 38 -10.28 -3.48 1.30
CA ARG A 38 -11.73 -3.44 1.15
C ARG A 38 -12.45 -4.10 2.33
N ASP A 39 -12.04 -5.34 2.67
CA ASP A 39 -12.64 -6.09 3.77
C ASP A 39 -12.46 -5.36 5.11
N ALA A 40 -11.29 -4.77 5.34
CA ALA A 40 -10.95 -4.05 6.56
C ALA A 40 -11.70 -2.72 6.73
N THR A 41 -12.00 -2.04 5.61
CA THR A 41 -12.60 -0.70 5.61
C THR A 41 -14.09 -0.68 5.27
N GLU A 42 -14.73 -1.84 5.04
CA GLU A 42 -16.15 -1.89 4.64
C GLU A 42 -17.07 -1.15 5.61
N ARG A 43 -16.83 -1.25 6.92
CA ARG A 43 -17.59 -0.54 7.96
C ARG A 43 -17.49 0.97 7.85
N PHE A 44 -16.42 1.49 7.28
CA PHE A 44 -16.16 2.92 7.07
C PHE A 44 -16.89 3.50 5.85
N ARG A 45 -17.72 2.72 5.15
CA ARG A 45 -18.71 3.28 4.21
C ARG A 45 -19.68 4.24 4.89
N ASP A 46 -19.87 4.08 6.18
CA ASP A 46 -20.42 5.11 7.06
C ASP A 46 -19.26 5.88 7.71
N VAL A 47 -19.13 7.16 7.37
CA VAL A 47 -18.05 8.00 7.90
C VAL A 47 -18.11 8.12 9.42
N ALA A 48 -19.30 8.06 10.03
CA ALA A 48 -19.44 8.09 11.48
C ALA A 48 -18.75 6.89 12.16
N ALA A 49 -18.68 5.74 11.49
CA ALA A 49 -17.94 4.59 11.99
C ALA A 49 -16.43 4.85 11.99
N ALA A 50 -15.90 5.52 10.96
CA ALA A 50 -14.49 5.92 10.92
C ALA A 50 -14.18 6.95 12.01
N GLU A 51 -15.03 7.96 12.18
CA GLU A 51 -14.88 8.99 13.22
C GLU A 51 -14.91 8.38 14.64
N ALA A 52 -15.79 7.41 14.87
CA ALA A 52 -15.87 6.68 16.14
C ALA A 52 -14.60 5.86 16.46
N GLU A 53 -13.87 5.42 15.43
CA GLU A 53 -12.57 4.73 15.56
C GLU A 53 -11.37 5.69 15.55
N GLY A 54 -11.59 7.02 15.61
CA GLY A 54 -10.54 8.04 15.77
C GLY A 54 -10.02 8.63 14.48
N TYR A 55 -10.61 8.33 13.33
CA TYR A 55 -10.29 9.02 12.08
C TYR A 55 -10.92 10.41 12.05
N GLN A 56 -10.14 11.41 11.66
CA GLN A 56 -10.58 12.79 11.59
C GLN A 56 -10.17 13.43 10.27
N LEU A 57 -11.04 14.27 9.70
CA LEU A 57 -10.73 15.00 8.47
C LEU A 57 -9.52 15.92 8.69
N MET A 58 -8.48 15.74 7.86
CA MET A 58 -7.31 16.60 7.80
C MET A 58 -7.07 17.09 6.37
N PHE A 59 -6.50 18.28 6.21
CA PHE A 59 -6.12 18.90 4.93
C PHE A 59 -7.26 19.26 3.98
N GLY A 60 -8.53 19.08 4.38
CA GLY A 60 -9.68 19.32 3.50
C GLY A 60 -9.71 18.36 2.30
N CYS A 61 -10.28 18.80 1.18
CA CYS A 61 -10.30 17.99 -0.04
C CYS A 61 -9.08 18.28 -0.91
N VAL A 62 -8.25 17.27 -1.13
CA VAL A 62 -6.99 17.41 -1.87
C VAL A 62 -7.26 17.23 -3.37
N SER A 63 -7.01 18.27 -4.15
CA SER A 63 -7.15 18.26 -5.61
C SER A 63 -5.88 18.76 -6.32
N GLY A 64 -5.71 18.36 -7.56
CA GLY A 64 -4.67 18.84 -8.48
C GLY A 64 -5.29 19.42 -9.74
N PRO A 65 -4.66 20.41 -10.39
CA PRO A 65 -5.26 21.12 -11.52
C PRO A 65 -5.57 20.21 -12.72
N ASP A 66 -4.74 19.22 -12.99
CA ASP A 66 -4.84 18.38 -14.19
C ASP A 66 -4.86 16.87 -13.89
N SER A 67 -4.90 16.49 -12.61
CA SER A 67 -4.71 15.09 -12.18
C SER A 67 -5.96 14.49 -11.51
N GLY A 68 -7.04 15.26 -11.40
CA GLY A 68 -8.21 14.89 -10.60
C GLY A 68 -8.01 15.22 -9.12
N ALA A 69 -8.39 14.33 -8.23
CA ALA A 69 -8.26 14.57 -6.80
C ALA A 69 -7.76 13.33 -6.05
N MET A 70 -7.25 13.55 -4.84
CA MET A 70 -7.05 12.48 -3.84
C MET A 70 -8.29 12.33 -2.94
N GLY A 71 -9.13 13.37 -2.82
CA GLY A 71 -10.32 13.38 -1.97
C GLY A 71 -10.06 13.89 -0.56
N LEU A 72 -10.96 13.52 0.34
CA LEU A 72 -10.93 13.89 1.76
C LEU A 72 -10.18 12.82 2.55
N HIS A 73 -9.12 13.21 3.24
CA HIS A 73 -8.30 12.32 4.05
C HIS A 73 -8.78 12.34 5.50
N TYR A 74 -9.40 11.27 5.94
CA TYR A 74 -9.71 11.02 7.34
C TYR A 74 -8.56 10.24 7.95
N VAL A 75 -7.80 10.90 8.81
CA VAL A 75 -6.53 10.41 9.35
C VAL A 75 -6.72 9.92 10.78
N ASN A 76 -6.23 8.72 11.08
CA ASN A 76 -6.07 8.20 12.42
C ASN A 76 -4.64 8.49 12.91
N LEU A 77 -4.47 9.63 13.59
CA LEU A 77 -3.15 10.10 14.00
C LEU A 77 -2.39 9.10 14.90
N PRO A 78 -3.01 8.41 15.86
CA PRO A 78 -2.36 7.33 16.60
C PRO A 78 -1.69 6.27 15.71
N LEU A 79 -2.33 5.86 14.60
CA LEU A 79 -1.75 4.90 13.66
C LEU A 79 -0.58 5.49 12.86
N VAL A 80 -0.69 6.78 12.47
CA VAL A 80 0.41 7.46 11.75
C VAL A 80 1.69 7.53 12.59
N VAL A 81 1.56 7.74 13.92
CA VAL A 81 2.72 7.95 14.79
C VAL A 81 3.26 6.66 15.43
N ASP A 82 2.56 5.53 15.32
CA ASP A 82 3.08 4.25 15.81
C ASP A 82 4.21 3.70 14.92
N GLY A 83 4.30 4.19 13.69
CA GLY A 83 5.35 3.83 12.73
C GLY A 83 5.23 2.41 12.19
N GLU A 84 4.09 1.76 12.35
CA GLU A 84 3.81 0.42 11.86
C GLU A 84 2.91 0.48 10.60
N LEU A 85 2.98 -0.55 9.78
CA LEU A 85 2.14 -0.69 8.58
C LEU A 85 1.39 -2.03 8.65
N ASP A 86 0.06 -1.96 8.68
CA ASP A 86 -0.82 -3.12 8.69
C ASP A 86 -1.86 -2.98 7.55
N PRO A 87 -1.87 -3.87 6.54
CA PRO A 87 -2.82 -3.76 5.43
C PRO A 87 -4.29 -3.80 5.86
N ALA A 88 -4.59 -4.28 7.07
CA ALA A 88 -5.94 -4.30 7.64
C ALA A 88 -6.25 -3.07 8.52
N ARG A 89 -5.29 -2.17 8.75
CA ARG A 89 -5.46 -0.97 9.59
C ARG A 89 -4.81 0.25 8.94
N PRO A 90 -5.37 0.76 7.83
CA PRO A 90 -4.82 1.93 7.16
C PRO A 90 -4.82 3.16 8.08
N GLU A 91 -3.77 3.96 8.00
CA GLU A 91 -3.63 5.23 8.73
C GLU A 91 -4.66 6.26 8.28
N ILE A 92 -5.13 6.13 7.04
CA ILE A 92 -6.02 7.09 6.40
C ILE A 92 -7.11 6.35 5.62
N VAL A 93 -8.35 6.80 5.75
CA VAL A 93 -9.45 6.42 4.84
C VAL A 93 -9.86 7.61 4.00
N ILE A 94 -10.15 7.37 2.73
CA ILE A 94 -10.35 8.43 1.73
C ILE A 94 -11.79 8.45 1.28
N TYR A 95 -12.39 9.66 1.31
CA TYR A 95 -13.75 9.88 0.84
C TYR A 95 -13.81 10.88 -0.30
N GLU A 96 -14.76 10.63 -1.21
CA GLU A 96 -15.18 11.61 -2.19
C GLU A 96 -16.43 12.34 -1.69
N PRO A 97 -16.43 13.67 -1.66
CA PRO A 97 -17.61 14.45 -1.31
C PRO A 97 -18.54 14.56 -2.52
N SER A 98 -19.74 14.04 -2.40
CA SER A 98 -20.79 14.20 -3.44
C SER A 98 -21.46 15.57 -3.35
N LYS A 99 -22.07 16.03 -4.45
CA LYS A 99 -22.73 17.35 -4.52
C LYS A 99 -23.88 17.54 -3.52
N ASN A 100 -24.46 16.45 -3.02
CA ASN A 100 -25.51 16.47 -2.01
C ASN A 100 -24.98 16.40 -0.57
N GLY A 101 -23.68 16.52 -0.37
CA GLY A 101 -23.02 16.48 0.94
C GLY A 101 -22.75 15.11 1.52
N ARG A 102 -23.09 14.03 0.81
CA ARG A 102 -22.74 12.66 1.23
C ARG A 102 -21.26 12.40 0.97
N LEU A 103 -20.64 11.63 1.85
CA LEU A 103 -19.29 11.12 1.67
C LEU A 103 -19.35 9.68 1.16
N GLU A 104 -18.60 9.40 0.12
CA GLU A 104 -18.45 8.07 -0.45
C GLU A 104 -17.03 7.56 -0.20
N LEU A 105 -16.90 6.44 0.48
CA LEU A 105 -15.59 5.80 0.70
C LEU A 105 -15.04 5.35 -0.67
N VAL A 106 -13.85 5.81 -1.02
CA VAL A 106 -13.23 5.51 -2.33
C VAL A 106 -11.93 4.72 -2.21
N GLY A 107 -11.25 4.81 -1.08
CA GLY A 107 -9.99 4.11 -0.86
C GLY A 107 -9.44 4.31 0.53
N ALA A 108 -8.18 3.90 0.68
CA ALA A 108 -7.38 4.12 1.86
C ALA A 108 -5.98 4.60 1.46
N ASP A 109 -5.25 5.16 2.41
CA ASP A 109 -3.85 5.53 2.23
C ASP A 109 -3.06 5.10 3.47
N PHE A 110 -1.91 4.51 3.23
CA PHE A 110 -0.96 4.09 4.24
C PHE A 110 0.14 5.14 4.34
N LEU A 111 0.49 5.52 5.55
CA LEU A 111 1.46 6.58 5.77
C LEU A 111 2.34 6.32 6.99
N VAL A 112 3.67 6.41 6.79
CA VAL A 112 4.65 6.43 7.88
C VAL A 112 5.64 7.57 7.68
N PHE A 113 6.06 8.23 8.75
CA PHE A 113 7.11 9.25 8.66
C PHE A 113 8.45 8.60 8.28
N ALA A 114 9.16 9.22 7.31
CA ALA A 114 10.37 8.68 6.75
C ALA A 114 11.47 8.51 7.82
N ASP A 115 11.70 9.52 8.65
CA ASP A 115 12.72 9.46 9.72
C ASP A 115 12.47 8.30 10.69
N ALA A 116 11.21 8.06 11.07
CA ALA A 116 10.86 6.97 11.98
C ALA A 116 11.03 5.59 11.35
N TRP A 117 10.70 5.47 10.05
CA TRP A 117 10.85 4.23 9.32
C TRP A 117 12.32 3.91 9.02
N ASP A 118 13.08 4.89 8.53
CA ASP A 118 14.46 4.69 8.09
C ASP A 118 15.38 4.33 9.27
N GLN A 119 15.07 4.78 10.48
CA GLN A 119 15.78 4.36 11.70
C GLN A 119 15.66 2.86 11.98
N LYS A 120 14.66 2.17 11.43
CA LYS A 120 14.54 0.71 11.56
C LYS A 120 15.58 -0.05 10.73
N GLY A 121 16.19 0.59 9.71
CA GLY A 121 17.22 -0.01 8.85
C GLY A 121 16.76 -1.19 7.99
N ILE A 122 15.46 -1.29 7.71
CA ILE A 122 14.83 -2.42 7.00
C ILE A 122 14.53 -2.12 5.52
N GLY A 123 14.98 -0.95 5.02
CA GLY A 123 14.78 -0.52 3.63
C GLY A 123 13.42 0.14 3.38
N THR A 124 13.11 0.41 2.12
CA THR A 124 11.87 1.08 1.72
C THR A 124 10.63 0.32 2.20
N PRO A 125 9.65 1.00 2.82
CA PRO A 125 8.43 0.35 3.30
C PRO A 125 7.63 -0.26 2.15
N GLN A 126 7.01 -1.41 2.43
CA GLN A 126 6.15 -2.10 1.48
C GLN A 126 5.00 -2.82 2.19
N LEU A 127 3.85 -2.89 1.52
CA LEU A 127 2.69 -3.66 1.94
C LEU A 127 2.36 -4.72 0.88
N MET A 128 2.40 -5.99 1.26
CA MET A 128 2.07 -7.13 0.39
C MET A 128 2.75 -7.06 -0.99
N GLY A 129 3.98 -6.50 -1.04
CA GLY A 129 4.78 -6.37 -2.25
C GLY A 129 4.62 -5.03 -2.99
N GLN A 130 3.74 -4.14 -2.55
CA GLN A 130 3.62 -2.78 -3.05
C GLN A 130 4.53 -1.84 -2.26
N LEU A 131 5.45 -1.15 -2.95
CA LEU A 131 6.34 -0.18 -2.33
C LEU A 131 5.57 1.12 -2.05
N LEU A 132 5.83 1.72 -0.90
CA LEU A 132 5.36 3.06 -0.61
C LEU A 132 6.21 4.11 -1.33
N HIS A 133 5.60 5.21 -1.73
CA HIS A 133 6.25 6.35 -2.37
C HIS A 133 6.77 7.34 -1.33
N LEU A 134 8.01 7.81 -1.48
CA LEU A 134 8.55 8.87 -0.63
C LEU A 134 8.02 10.24 -1.08
N PHE A 135 7.47 10.97 -0.13
CA PHE A 135 7.20 12.41 -0.23
C PHE A 135 8.21 13.16 0.61
N GLU A 136 9.09 13.90 -0.04
CA GLU A 136 10.11 14.70 0.63
C GLU A 136 9.51 15.94 1.31
N SER A 137 10.27 16.56 2.20
CA SER A 137 9.95 17.85 2.80
C SER A 137 10.87 18.93 2.18
N PRO A 138 10.37 20.16 1.87
CA PRO A 138 9.01 20.63 2.12
C PRO A 138 7.98 20.09 1.13
N ASN A 139 6.76 19.82 1.60
CA ASN A 139 5.65 19.38 0.77
C ASN A 139 4.39 20.21 1.00
N ARG A 140 3.38 20.06 0.13
CA ARG A 140 2.14 20.83 0.17
C ARG A 140 1.32 20.67 1.46
N PHE A 141 1.58 19.62 2.23
CA PHE A 141 0.87 19.32 3.48
C PHE A 141 1.56 19.93 4.70
N GLY A 142 2.78 20.50 4.54
CA GLY A 142 3.57 21.04 5.65
C GLY A 142 4.07 19.95 6.61
N LEU A 143 4.09 18.69 6.17
CA LEU A 143 4.54 17.55 6.96
C LEU A 143 6.05 17.31 6.80
N PRO A 144 6.72 16.66 7.78
CA PRO A 144 8.01 16.03 7.56
C PRO A 144 7.95 15.07 6.36
N ALA A 145 9.10 14.61 5.87
CA ALA A 145 9.13 13.58 4.84
C ALA A 145 8.41 12.31 5.31
N PHE A 146 7.66 11.68 4.41
CA PHE A 146 6.86 10.49 4.70
C PHE A 146 6.79 9.55 3.51
N TYR A 147 6.60 8.27 3.78
CA TYR A 147 6.23 7.27 2.80
C TYR A 147 4.71 7.10 2.77
N THR A 148 4.13 6.94 1.58
CA THR A 148 2.68 6.79 1.40
C THR A 148 2.33 5.81 0.29
N LEU A 149 1.17 5.15 0.42
CA LEU A 149 0.61 4.25 -0.59
C LEU A 149 -0.91 4.37 -0.63
N HIS A 150 -1.42 5.05 -1.65
CA HIS A 150 -2.86 5.06 -1.92
C HIS A 150 -3.33 3.70 -2.46
N VAL A 151 -4.47 3.24 -1.97
CA VAL A 151 -5.14 2.02 -2.42
C VAL A 151 -6.59 2.33 -2.77
N TRP A 152 -6.90 2.42 -4.06
CA TRP A 152 -8.24 2.72 -4.57
C TRP A 152 -9.13 1.47 -4.51
N ALA A 153 -9.48 1.06 -3.29
CA ALA A 153 -10.17 -0.21 -3.05
C ALA A 153 -11.67 -0.17 -3.38
N TRP A 154 -12.31 1.00 -3.39
CA TRP A 154 -13.75 1.16 -3.52
C TRP A 154 -14.21 1.83 -4.82
N LYS A 155 -13.33 2.62 -5.43
CA LYS A 155 -13.58 3.26 -6.71
C LYS A 155 -12.44 2.93 -7.66
N GLU A 156 -12.77 2.37 -8.83
CA GLU A 156 -11.77 2.03 -9.84
C GLU A 156 -11.10 3.28 -10.39
N ASN A 157 -9.78 3.33 -10.27
CA ASN A 157 -8.97 4.40 -10.81
C ASN A 157 -8.40 4.00 -12.20
N PRO A 158 -8.79 4.69 -13.28
CA PRO A 158 -8.31 4.35 -14.63
C PRO A 158 -6.80 4.48 -14.81
N THR A 159 -6.12 5.25 -13.94
CA THR A 159 -4.67 5.49 -14.02
C THR A 159 -3.85 4.53 -13.16
N GLY A 160 -4.52 3.67 -12.37
CA GLY A 160 -3.88 2.65 -11.55
C GLY A 160 -4.42 2.59 -10.12
N MET A 161 -4.37 1.39 -9.53
CA MET A 161 -4.91 1.14 -8.18
C MET A 161 -4.07 1.76 -7.06
N PHE A 162 -2.79 2.03 -7.31
CA PHE A 162 -1.80 2.45 -6.31
C PHE A 162 -1.16 3.80 -6.60
N VAL A 163 -1.76 4.58 -7.49
CA VAL A 163 -1.27 5.93 -7.79
C VAL A 163 -1.97 6.97 -6.91
N ASN A 164 -1.28 8.06 -6.61
CA ASN A 164 -1.78 9.07 -5.65
C ASN A 164 -3.03 9.81 -6.15
N TRP A 165 -3.14 10.07 -7.46
CA TRP A 165 -4.22 10.84 -8.03
C TRP A 165 -5.26 9.98 -8.71
N HIS A 166 -6.53 10.33 -8.54
CA HIS A 166 -7.65 9.65 -9.17
C HIS A 166 -8.41 10.61 -10.11
N SER A 167 -8.32 10.34 -11.42
CA SER A 167 -8.86 11.23 -12.45
C SER A 167 -10.39 11.39 -12.42
N LYS A 168 -11.12 10.51 -11.74
CA LYS A 168 -12.60 10.54 -11.63
C LYS A 168 -13.09 10.98 -10.24
N ILE A 169 -12.20 11.40 -9.33
CA ILE A 169 -12.59 11.98 -8.04
C ILE A 169 -12.63 13.49 -8.16
N SER A 170 -13.65 14.10 -7.53
CA SER A 170 -13.88 15.54 -7.54
C SER A 170 -14.04 16.08 -6.13
N CYS A 171 -13.50 17.27 -5.90
CA CYS A 171 -13.71 18.03 -4.66
C CYS A 171 -14.88 19.02 -4.74
N GLU A 172 -15.64 19.08 -5.84
CA GLU A 172 -16.73 20.05 -6.03
C GLU A 172 -17.83 19.99 -4.97
N GLY A 173 -18.02 18.79 -4.37
CA GLY A 173 -18.98 18.61 -3.28
C GLY A 173 -18.51 19.06 -1.91
N PHE A 174 -17.22 19.36 -1.75
CA PHE A 174 -16.64 19.76 -0.47
C PHE A 174 -16.92 21.23 -0.17
N LYS A 175 -17.53 21.47 0.99
CA LYS A 175 -17.72 22.82 1.53
C LYS A 175 -16.91 22.88 2.82
N PRO A 176 -15.82 23.69 2.87
CA PRO A 176 -15.10 23.91 4.12
C PRO A 176 -16.05 24.44 5.18
N THR A 177 -15.97 23.92 6.38
CA THR A 177 -16.69 24.50 7.52
C THR A 177 -16.08 25.88 7.81
N PRO A 178 -16.85 26.93 8.05
CA PRO A 178 -16.37 28.28 8.32
C PRO A 178 -15.55 28.36 9.62
#